data_a1a712034102c7c63f4a071337aafcf5
#
_entry.id   a1a712034102c7c63f4a071337aafcf5
#
_cell.length_a   1.000
_cell.length_b   1.000
_cell.length_c   1.000
_cell.angle_alpha   90.00
_cell.angle_beta   90.00
_cell.angle_gamma   90.00
#
_symmetry.space_group_name_H-M   'P 1'
#
loop_
_entity.id
_entity.type
_entity.pdbx_description
1 polymer ?
#
loop_
_entity_poly.entity_id
_entity_poly.type
_entity_poly.pdbx_seq_one_letter_code
_entity_poly.pdbx_strand_id
1 'polypeptide(L)'
;VIDAGIQAGAGRVSLVEEPLAAALGVGINVEEAKGNVVVDIGGGTCDIAVISLGGIVISSSIKTAGDSFDDAIIRYIRKKYNVLIGERTAEQLKIKIGCVYKRDKLLAMEARGRSLVSGLPKTIQVSSDEILDALKESAGAIVDAIRTLLEKTPPELIGDICRNGIVLTGGCSKIYGITNLIWRELNMKAKVADDPETCVVTGLGKAMDHPELLKRK
;
A
#
# COMPACT_ATOMS: atom_id res chain seq x y z
N VAL A 1 3.39 -23.43 -0.94
CA VAL A 1 2.94 -22.80 -2.22
C VAL A 1 3.33 -23.69 -3.40
N ILE A 2 4.63 -24.04 -3.60
CA ILE A 2 5.08 -24.88 -4.74
C ILE A 2 4.34 -26.21 -4.75
N ASP A 3 4.33 -26.93 -3.63
CA ASP A 3 3.66 -28.24 -3.54
C ASP A 3 2.16 -28.16 -3.84
N ALA A 4 1.50 -27.09 -3.34
CA ALA A 4 0.08 -26.88 -3.64
C ALA A 4 -0.17 -26.63 -5.13
N GLY A 5 0.72 -25.87 -5.80
CA GLY A 5 0.63 -25.65 -7.24
C GLY A 5 0.81 -26.94 -8.05
N ILE A 6 1.78 -27.76 -7.69
CA ILE A 6 2.03 -29.06 -8.33
C ILE A 6 0.85 -30.01 -8.09
N GLN A 7 0.33 -30.06 -6.85
CA GLN A 7 -0.85 -30.87 -6.52
C GLN A 7 -2.10 -30.43 -7.29
N ALA A 8 -2.21 -29.14 -7.61
CA ALA A 8 -3.27 -28.59 -8.45
C ALA A 8 -3.10 -28.89 -9.96
N GLY A 9 -2.01 -29.61 -10.35
CA GLY A 9 -1.76 -30.03 -11.73
C GLY A 9 -0.82 -29.12 -12.53
N ALA A 10 -0.14 -28.16 -11.89
CA ALA A 10 0.85 -27.34 -12.58
C ALA A 10 2.09 -28.18 -12.95
N GLY A 11 2.52 -28.14 -14.22
CA GLY A 11 3.73 -28.82 -14.68
C GLY A 11 5.02 -28.21 -14.13
N ARG A 12 4.98 -26.92 -13.79
CA ARG A 12 6.08 -26.16 -13.19
C ARG A 12 5.57 -25.02 -12.34
N VAL A 13 6.19 -24.79 -11.18
CA VAL A 13 5.90 -23.68 -10.28
C VAL A 13 7.18 -22.94 -9.98
N SER A 14 7.18 -21.61 -10.15
CA SER A 14 8.28 -20.72 -9.76
C SER A 14 7.74 -19.65 -8.83
N LEU A 15 8.58 -19.16 -7.93
CA LEU A 15 8.21 -18.10 -6.98
C LEU A 15 8.96 -16.81 -7.33
N VAL A 16 8.24 -15.70 -7.27
CA VAL A 16 8.79 -14.35 -7.37
C VAL A 16 8.37 -13.60 -6.13
N GLU A 17 9.26 -12.83 -5.55
CA GLU A 17 8.91 -11.97 -4.41
C GLU A 17 8.03 -10.82 -4.89
N GLU A 18 6.96 -10.54 -4.15
CA GLU A 18 5.91 -9.59 -4.54
C GLU A 18 6.46 -8.19 -4.89
N PRO A 19 7.36 -7.57 -4.10
CA PRO A 19 7.93 -6.27 -4.45
C PRO A 19 8.79 -6.30 -5.73
N LEU A 20 9.44 -7.43 -6.03
CA LEU A 20 10.19 -7.59 -7.27
C LEU A 20 9.24 -7.67 -8.48
N ALA A 21 8.15 -8.43 -8.32
CA ALA A 21 7.10 -8.48 -9.33
C ALA A 21 6.48 -7.08 -9.54
N ALA A 22 6.17 -6.35 -8.47
CA ALA A 22 5.65 -4.99 -8.56
C ALA A 22 6.61 -4.06 -9.31
N ALA A 23 7.93 -4.14 -9.03
CA ALA A 23 8.95 -3.36 -9.75
C ALA A 23 8.99 -3.66 -11.25
N LEU A 24 8.97 -4.92 -11.62
CA LEU A 24 8.88 -5.34 -13.03
C LEU A 24 7.60 -4.83 -13.69
N GLY A 25 6.48 -4.91 -12.97
CA GLY A 25 5.17 -4.45 -13.44
C GLY A 25 5.16 -2.98 -13.81
N VAL A 26 5.71 -2.12 -12.97
CA VAL A 26 5.81 -0.67 -13.23
C VAL A 26 6.90 -0.31 -14.25
N GLY A 27 7.66 -1.29 -14.75
CA GLY A 27 8.69 -1.08 -15.77
C GLY A 27 10.02 -0.57 -15.23
N ILE A 28 10.33 -0.80 -13.95
CA ILE A 28 11.66 -0.58 -13.40
C ILE A 28 12.62 -1.59 -14.03
N ASN A 29 13.74 -1.10 -14.57
CA ASN A 29 14.83 -1.99 -14.96
C ASN A 29 15.55 -2.47 -13.69
N VAL A 30 15.17 -3.65 -13.22
CA VAL A 30 15.67 -4.21 -11.96
C VAL A 30 17.12 -4.68 -12.06
N GLU A 31 17.63 -4.97 -13.27
CA GLU A 31 18.98 -5.51 -13.51
C GLU A 31 20.07 -4.42 -13.38
N GLU A 32 19.69 -3.14 -13.49
CA GLU A 32 20.65 -2.06 -13.33
C GLU A 32 21.22 -2.00 -11.91
N ALA A 33 22.49 -1.59 -11.82
CA ALA A 33 23.18 -1.30 -10.55
C ALA A 33 22.72 0.05 -9.97
N LYS A 34 21.39 0.21 -9.79
CA LYS A 34 20.74 1.40 -9.25
C LYS A 34 19.77 1.02 -8.14
N GLY A 35 19.78 1.80 -7.06
CA GLY A 35 18.80 1.64 -5.99
C GLY A 35 17.41 2.11 -6.41
N ASN A 36 16.40 1.22 -6.29
CA ASN A 36 15.00 1.54 -6.50
C ASN A 36 14.19 1.11 -5.29
N VAL A 37 13.23 1.92 -4.86
CA VAL A 37 12.31 1.57 -3.77
C VAL A 37 10.91 1.40 -4.33
N VAL A 38 10.31 0.25 -4.02
CA VAL A 38 8.91 -0.04 -4.29
C VAL A 38 8.20 -0.26 -2.96
N VAL A 39 7.02 0.34 -2.83
CA VAL A 39 6.12 0.20 -1.68
C VAL A 39 4.78 -0.27 -2.22
N ASP A 40 4.45 -1.53 -1.99
CA ASP A 40 3.16 -2.10 -2.33
C ASP A 40 2.20 -1.98 -1.16
N ILE A 41 1.14 -1.20 -1.30
CA ILE A 41 0.12 -1.01 -0.26
C ILE A 41 -1.15 -1.74 -0.68
N GLY A 42 -1.24 -2.98 -0.28
CA GLY A 42 -2.36 -3.87 -0.58
C GLY A 42 -3.56 -3.71 0.35
N GLY A 43 -4.36 -4.77 0.48
CA GLY A 43 -5.45 -4.86 1.47
C GLY A 43 -4.93 -5.21 2.87
N GLY A 44 -4.24 -6.33 3.00
CA GLY A 44 -3.79 -6.87 4.30
C GLY A 44 -2.37 -6.46 4.69
N THR A 45 -1.47 -6.24 3.71
CA THR A 45 -0.05 -5.94 3.94
C THR A 45 0.43 -4.72 3.19
N CYS A 46 1.46 -4.10 3.73
CA CYS A 46 2.28 -3.12 3.02
C CYS A 46 3.71 -3.69 2.94
N ASP A 47 4.14 -3.99 1.71
CA ASP A 47 5.41 -4.60 1.40
C ASP A 47 6.36 -3.57 0.79
N ILE A 48 7.53 -3.40 1.40
CA ILE A 48 8.51 -2.37 1.06
C ILE A 48 9.81 -3.05 0.70
N ALA A 49 10.40 -2.72 -0.43
CA ALA A 49 11.71 -3.27 -0.81
C ALA A 49 12.60 -2.26 -1.53
N VAL A 50 13.90 -2.38 -1.27
CA VAL A 50 14.97 -1.81 -2.10
C VAL A 50 15.46 -2.89 -3.04
N ILE A 51 15.48 -2.57 -4.32
CA ILE A 51 15.81 -3.48 -5.41
C ILE A 51 17.01 -2.91 -6.17
N SER A 52 17.98 -3.78 -6.48
CA SER A 52 19.15 -3.46 -7.31
C SER A 52 19.75 -4.76 -7.86
N LEU A 53 20.37 -4.73 -9.04
CA LEU A 53 21.08 -5.87 -9.65
C LEU A 53 20.23 -7.15 -9.72
N GLY A 54 18.97 -7.04 -10.12
CA GLY A 54 18.06 -8.16 -10.31
C GLY A 54 17.51 -8.78 -9.01
N GLY A 55 17.82 -8.21 -7.84
CA GLY A 55 17.42 -8.78 -6.55
C GLY A 55 16.95 -7.76 -5.52
N ILE A 56 16.35 -8.28 -4.47
CA ILE A 56 15.99 -7.50 -3.29
C ILE A 56 17.20 -7.38 -2.39
N VAL A 57 17.62 -6.14 -2.15
CA VAL A 57 18.73 -5.80 -1.23
C VAL A 57 18.26 -5.85 0.22
N ILE A 58 17.12 -5.25 0.48
CA ILE A 58 16.45 -5.25 1.79
C ILE A 58 14.95 -5.12 1.59
N SER A 59 14.17 -5.79 2.42
CA SER A 59 12.71 -5.68 2.42
C SER A 59 12.14 -5.67 3.83
N SER A 60 10.93 -5.16 3.95
CA SER A 60 10.12 -5.15 5.15
C SER A 60 8.66 -5.32 4.79
N SER A 61 7.91 -6.05 5.58
CA SER A 61 6.47 -6.22 5.45
C SER A 61 5.78 -5.88 6.75
N ILE A 62 4.73 -5.08 6.69
CA ILE A 62 3.90 -4.73 7.85
C ILE A 62 2.45 -5.08 7.57
N LYS A 63 1.71 -5.46 8.61
CA LYS A 63 0.27 -5.79 8.54
C LYS A 63 -0.61 -4.54 8.69
N THR A 64 -0.17 -3.42 8.13
CA THR A 64 -0.91 -2.15 8.14
C THR A 64 -1.11 -1.71 6.70
N ALA A 65 -2.33 -1.88 6.20
CA ALA A 65 -2.72 -1.58 4.83
C ALA A 65 -4.23 -1.26 4.77
N GLY A 66 -4.91 -1.57 3.68
CA GLY A 66 -6.28 -1.20 3.42
C GLY A 66 -7.30 -1.63 4.47
N ASP A 67 -7.18 -2.86 4.95
CA ASP A 67 -8.08 -3.42 5.98
C ASP A 67 -7.89 -2.70 7.32
N SER A 68 -6.64 -2.35 7.66
CA SER A 68 -6.33 -1.55 8.85
C SER A 68 -6.92 -0.13 8.76
N PHE A 69 -7.00 0.43 7.54
CA PHE A 69 -7.66 1.72 7.30
C PHE A 69 -9.16 1.62 7.52
N ASP A 70 -9.80 0.57 7.01
CA ASP A 70 -11.22 0.33 7.20
C ASP A 70 -11.57 0.14 8.67
N ASP A 71 -10.78 -0.63 9.40
CA ASP A 71 -10.91 -0.81 10.85
C ASP A 71 -10.74 0.52 11.62
N ALA A 72 -9.79 1.36 11.22
CA ALA A 72 -9.59 2.66 11.83
C ALA A 72 -10.80 3.58 11.64
N ILE A 73 -11.39 3.58 10.43
CA ILE A 73 -12.62 4.32 10.11
C ILE A 73 -13.79 3.80 10.96
N ILE A 74 -13.97 2.48 11.04
CA ILE A 74 -15.05 1.87 11.87
C ILE A 74 -14.90 2.28 13.33
N ARG A 75 -13.68 2.18 13.89
CA ARG A 75 -13.39 2.59 15.27
C ARG A 75 -13.67 4.08 15.51
N TYR A 76 -13.25 4.94 14.59
CA TYR A 76 -13.46 6.39 14.68
C TYR A 76 -14.95 6.73 14.70
N ILE A 77 -15.72 6.20 13.75
CA ILE A 77 -17.16 6.43 13.63
C ILE A 77 -17.89 5.90 14.86
N ARG A 78 -17.53 4.71 15.33
CA ARG A 78 -18.09 4.14 16.56
C ARG A 78 -17.87 5.07 17.75
N LYS A 79 -16.66 5.57 17.90
CA LYS A 79 -16.28 6.45 19.03
C LYS A 79 -16.99 7.81 18.98
N LYS A 80 -17.05 8.42 17.79
CA LYS A 80 -17.55 9.79 17.63
C LYS A 80 -19.07 9.87 17.57
N TYR A 81 -19.70 8.94 16.84
CA TYR A 81 -21.13 8.99 16.54
C TYR A 81 -22.00 7.99 17.31
N ASN A 82 -21.38 7.06 18.04
CA ASN A 82 -22.04 5.91 18.63
C ASN A 82 -22.83 5.11 17.56
N VAL A 83 -22.25 4.94 16.37
CA VAL A 83 -22.81 4.20 15.25
C VAL A 83 -21.83 3.11 14.82
N LEU A 84 -22.35 1.92 14.64
CA LEU A 84 -21.61 0.80 14.07
C LEU A 84 -21.90 0.72 12.57
N ILE A 85 -20.85 0.90 11.75
CA ILE A 85 -20.88 0.68 10.30
C ILE A 85 -20.22 -0.65 9.96
N GLY A 86 -20.55 -1.23 8.81
CA GLY A 86 -19.88 -2.43 8.28
C GLY A 86 -18.63 -2.09 7.47
N GLU A 87 -17.78 -3.10 7.25
CA GLU A 87 -16.54 -3.03 6.48
C GLU A 87 -16.75 -2.39 5.10
N ARG A 88 -17.75 -2.84 4.35
CA ARG A 88 -18.07 -2.29 3.03
C ARG A 88 -18.39 -0.79 3.06
N THR A 89 -19.01 -0.30 4.14
CA THR A 89 -19.29 1.14 4.29
C THR A 89 -18.01 1.91 4.59
N ALA A 90 -17.13 1.35 5.41
CA ALA A 90 -15.82 1.93 5.72
C ALA A 90 -14.94 2.00 4.46
N GLU A 91 -14.88 0.92 3.70
CA GLU A 91 -14.16 0.88 2.42
C GLU A 91 -14.69 1.95 1.43
N GLN A 92 -16.01 2.11 1.32
CA GLN A 92 -16.58 3.17 0.48
C GLN A 92 -16.21 4.56 0.95
N LEU A 93 -16.17 4.81 2.26
CA LEU A 93 -15.70 6.09 2.83
C LEU A 93 -14.21 6.30 2.51
N LYS A 94 -13.38 5.27 2.68
CA LYS A 94 -11.95 5.28 2.33
C LYS A 94 -11.75 5.65 0.85
N ILE A 95 -12.44 4.98 -0.06
CA ILE A 95 -12.28 5.18 -1.51
C ILE A 95 -12.78 6.55 -1.94
N LYS A 96 -13.95 7.01 -1.46
CA LYS A 96 -14.60 8.22 -1.98
C LYS A 96 -14.10 9.52 -1.36
N ILE A 97 -13.86 9.51 -0.05
CA ILE A 97 -13.49 10.72 0.69
C ILE A 97 -12.23 10.55 1.53
N GLY A 98 -11.64 9.34 1.55
CA GLY A 98 -10.44 9.03 2.31
C GLY A 98 -9.25 9.89 1.90
N CYS A 99 -8.46 10.31 2.90
CA CYS A 99 -7.23 11.04 2.69
C CYS A 99 -6.28 10.83 3.88
N VAL A 100 -5.00 10.91 3.61
CA VAL A 100 -3.91 10.86 4.62
C VAL A 100 -3.10 12.16 4.65
N TYR A 101 -3.54 13.13 3.87
CA TYR A 101 -3.04 14.50 3.86
C TYR A 101 -4.22 15.46 3.68
N LYS A 102 -4.12 16.66 4.23
CA LYS A 102 -5.21 17.64 4.18
C LYS A 102 -5.59 17.96 2.74
N ARG A 103 -6.90 17.89 2.45
CA ARG A 103 -7.45 18.27 1.15
C ARG A 103 -7.67 19.78 1.09
N ASP A 104 -7.52 20.36 -0.10
CA ASP A 104 -7.88 21.76 -0.35
C ASP A 104 -9.40 21.99 -0.27
N LYS A 105 -10.17 20.98 -0.66
CA LYS A 105 -11.63 21.00 -0.62
C LYS A 105 -12.15 19.91 0.30
N LEU A 106 -12.94 20.31 1.29
CA LEU A 106 -13.65 19.39 2.17
C LEU A 106 -14.65 18.55 1.37
N LEU A 107 -14.55 17.24 1.51
CA LEU A 107 -15.55 16.30 0.98
C LEU A 107 -16.37 15.74 2.14
N ALA A 108 -17.62 15.39 1.87
CA ALA A 108 -18.48 14.73 2.82
C ALA A 108 -19.31 13.66 2.15
N MET A 109 -19.64 12.60 2.90
CA MET A 109 -20.43 11.47 2.42
C MET A 109 -21.35 10.96 3.53
N GLU A 110 -22.56 10.55 3.16
CA GLU A 110 -23.45 9.84 4.06
C GLU A 110 -22.99 8.41 4.30
N ALA A 111 -23.00 8.01 5.57
CA ALA A 111 -22.80 6.64 5.99
C ALA A 111 -23.99 6.15 6.81
N ARG A 112 -24.42 4.92 6.55
CA ARG A 112 -25.52 4.27 7.26
C ARG A 112 -24.99 3.17 8.16
N GLY A 113 -25.49 3.12 9.39
CA GLY A 113 -25.12 2.10 10.35
C GLY A 113 -26.19 1.90 11.40
N ARG A 114 -25.87 1.11 12.42
CA ARG A 114 -26.75 0.88 13.56
C ARG A 114 -26.33 1.77 14.74
N SER A 115 -27.26 2.53 15.27
CA SER A 115 -27.05 3.28 16.51
C SER A 115 -26.78 2.33 17.68
N LEU A 116 -25.69 2.55 18.39
CA LEU A 116 -25.38 1.76 19.61
C LEU A 116 -26.22 2.15 20.82
N VAL A 117 -26.89 3.31 20.76
CA VAL A 117 -27.77 3.80 21.84
C VAL A 117 -29.19 3.26 21.68
N SER A 118 -29.77 3.37 20.47
CA SER A 118 -31.16 2.98 20.21
C SER A 118 -31.33 1.59 19.57
N GLY A 119 -30.24 1.02 19.04
CA GLY A 119 -30.28 -0.23 18.25
C GLY A 119 -30.85 -0.07 16.83
N LEU A 120 -31.35 1.11 16.47
CA LEU A 120 -32.04 1.37 15.20
C LEU A 120 -31.08 1.85 14.11
N PRO A 121 -31.46 1.74 12.82
CA PRO A 121 -30.70 2.33 11.72
C PRO A 121 -30.52 3.84 11.93
N LYS A 122 -29.32 4.33 11.66
CA LYS A 122 -28.97 5.75 11.74
C LYS A 122 -28.08 6.15 10.56
N THR A 123 -28.37 7.27 9.94
CA THR A 123 -27.54 7.91 8.93
C THR A 123 -26.74 9.02 9.57
N ILE A 124 -25.47 9.13 9.21
CA ILE A 124 -24.54 10.17 9.66
C ILE A 124 -23.85 10.78 8.47
N GLN A 125 -23.42 12.04 8.60
CA GLN A 125 -22.57 12.71 7.62
C GLN A 125 -21.12 12.64 8.10
N VAL A 126 -20.24 12.12 7.26
CA VAL A 126 -18.81 11.95 7.55
C VAL A 126 -18.01 12.81 6.59
N SER A 127 -17.05 13.56 7.10
CA SER A 127 -16.17 14.44 6.31
C SER A 127 -14.81 13.81 6.05
N SER A 128 -14.12 14.31 5.01
CA SER A 128 -12.73 13.90 4.71
C SER A 128 -11.74 14.24 5.83
N ASP A 129 -11.97 15.33 6.58
CA ASP A 129 -11.11 15.68 7.73
C ASP A 129 -11.24 14.65 8.85
N GLU A 130 -12.44 14.10 9.07
CA GLU A 130 -12.66 13.02 10.04
C GLU A 130 -11.99 11.72 9.61
N ILE A 131 -11.97 11.43 8.30
CA ILE A 131 -11.24 10.27 7.78
C ILE A 131 -9.72 10.51 7.91
N LEU A 132 -9.23 11.72 7.65
CA LEU A 132 -7.83 12.07 7.89
C LEU A 132 -7.42 11.80 9.34
N ASP A 133 -8.24 12.24 10.31
CA ASP A 133 -7.99 11.99 11.72
C ASP A 133 -7.99 10.48 12.04
N ALA A 134 -8.94 9.74 11.47
CA ALA A 134 -9.05 8.30 11.67
C ALA A 134 -7.83 7.52 11.15
N LEU A 135 -7.27 7.95 10.00
CA LEU A 135 -6.19 7.23 9.32
C LEU A 135 -4.79 7.67 9.74
N LYS A 136 -4.65 8.72 10.54
CA LYS A 136 -3.37 9.32 10.91
C LYS A 136 -2.37 8.31 11.47
N GLU A 137 -2.80 7.44 12.37
CA GLU A 137 -1.94 6.45 13.02
C GLU A 137 -1.50 5.37 12.02
N SER A 138 -2.44 4.80 11.26
CA SER A 138 -2.15 3.73 10.29
C SER A 138 -1.28 4.24 9.13
N ALA A 139 -1.53 5.46 8.64
CA ALA A 139 -0.70 6.08 7.61
C ALA A 139 0.70 6.42 8.14
N GLY A 140 0.80 6.87 9.40
CA GLY A 140 2.07 7.10 10.08
C GLY A 140 2.92 5.83 10.16
N ALA A 141 2.32 4.69 10.51
CA ALA A 141 3.00 3.41 10.60
C ALA A 141 3.63 2.98 9.25
N ILE A 142 2.96 3.25 8.12
CA ILE A 142 3.52 3.00 6.78
C ILE A 142 4.77 3.87 6.55
N VAL A 143 4.68 5.16 6.84
CA VAL A 143 5.82 6.09 6.68
C VAL A 143 6.99 5.69 7.57
N ASP A 144 6.74 5.28 8.81
CA ASP A 144 7.78 4.82 9.74
C ASP A 144 8.44 3.52 9.27
N ALA A 145 7.68 2.61 8.65
CA ALA A 145 8.24 1.41 8.06
C ALA A 145 9.17 1.74 6.87
N ILE A 146 8.76 2.70 6.00
CA ILE A 146 9.60 3.19 4.89
C ILE A 146 10.88 3.81 5.46
N ARG A 147 10.77 4.68 6.47
CA ARG A 147 11.93 5.32 7.13
C ARG A 147 12.90 4.28 7.66
N THR A 148 12.40 3.31 8.42
CA THR A 148 13.20 2.25 9.03
C THR A 148 13.94 1.42 7.99
N LEU A 149 13.32 1.15 6.85
CA LEU A 149 13.96 0.42 5.75
C LEU A 149 15.05 1.27 5.09
N LEU A 150 14.80 2.55 4.84
CA LEU A 150 15.79 3.46 4.25
C LEU A 150 17.01 3.64 5.15
N GLU A 151 16.84 3.72 6.47
CA GLU A 151 17.92 3.81 7.45
C GLU A 151 18.85 2.58 7.42
N LYS A 152 18.31 1.42 7.06
CA LYS A 152 19.07 0.16 6.94
C LYS A 152 19.63 -0.08 5.53
N THR A 153 19.29 0.78 4.58
CA THR A 153 19.70 0.65 3.17
C THR A 153 21.16 1.11 3.03
N PRO A 154 21.99 0.38 2.26
CA PRO A 154 23.35 0.79 1.98
C PRO A 154 23.43 2.22 1.44
N PRO A 155 24.37 3.06 1.94
CA PRO A 155 24.49 4.47 1.55
C PRO A 155 24.64 4.70 0.04
N GLU A 156 25.29 3.76 -0.65
CA GLU A 156 25.53 3.81 -2.10
C GLU A 156 24.22 3.83 -2.89
N LEU A 157 23.19 3.12 -2.38
CA LEU A 157 21.88 3.06 -3.02
C LEU A 157 20.97 4.24 -2.65
N ILE A 158 21.19 4.86 -1.49
CA ILE A 158 20.37 6.00 -1.04
C ILE A 158 20.47 7.17 -2.03
N GLY A 159 21.67 7.44 -2.59
CA GLY A 159 21.84 8.48 -3.60
C GLY A 159 20.97 8.28 -4.85
N ASP A 160 20.80 7.04 -5.29
CA ASP A 160 19.93 6.69 -6.41
C ASP A 160 18.46 6.83 -6.02
N ILE A 161 18.09 6.34 -4.85
CA ILE A 161 16.72 6.39 -4.33
C ILE A 161 16.26 7.85 -4.17
N CYS A 162 17.12 8.74 -3.70
CA CYS A 162 16.81 10.17 -3.62
C CYS A 162 16.51 10.79 -5.00
N ARG A 163 17.19 10.33 -6.05
CA ARG A 163 16.97 10.80 -7.43
C ARG A 163 15.74 10.18 -8.07
N ASN A 164 15.58 8.85 -7.94
CA ASN A 164 14.51 8.08 -8.56
C ASN A 164 13.17 8.26 -7.85
N GLY A 165 13.21 8.50 -6.53
CA GLY A 165 12.02 8.53 -5.67
C GLY A 165 11.51 7.14 -5.31
N ILE A 166 10.38 7.12 -4.60
CA ILE A 166 9.68 5.93 -4.15
C ILE A 166 8.53 5.64 -5.12
N VAL A 167 8.40 4.42 -5.58
CA VAL A 167 7.27 3.98 -6.41
C VAL A 167 6.25 3.27 -5.53
N LEU A 168 5.00 3.72 -5.59
CA LEU A 168 3.88 3.17 -4.83
C LEU A 168 3.01 2.31 -5.73
N THR A 169 2.72 1.09 -5.30
CA THR A 169 1.84 0.12 -5.93
C THR A 169 0.77 -0.37 -4.96
N GLY A 170 -0.13 -1.23 -5.42
CA GLY A 170 -1.26 -1.71 -4.62
C GLY A 170 -2.43 -0.74 -4.58
N GLY A 171 -3.63 -1.25 -4.32
CA GLY A 171 -4.88 -0.48 -4.38
C GLY A 171 -4.94 0.68 -3.41
N CYS A 172 -4.37 0.52 -2.21
CA CYS A 172 -4.37 1.56 -1.18
C CYS A 172 -3.38 2.69 -1.43
N SER A 173 -2.43 2.53 -2.37
CA SER A 173 -1.57 3.62 -2.82
C SER A 173 -2.34 4.77 -3.50
N LYS A 174 -3.57 4.53 -3.94
CA LYS A 174 -4.47 5.55 -4.53
C LYS A 174 -5.07 6.51 -3.51
N ILE A 175 -4.89 6.26 -2.21
CA ILE A 175 -5.47 7.14 -1.18
C ILE A 175 -4.92 8.57 -1.32
N TYR A 176 -5.84 9.54 -1.26
CA TYR A 176 -5.46 10.93 -1.48
C TYR A 176 -4.40 11.40 -0.48
N GLY A 177 -3.32 11.97 -1.01
CA GLY A 177 -2.28 12.64 -0.24
C GLY A 177 -1.18 11.74 0.29
N ILE A 178 -1.12 10.44 -0.07
CA ILE A 178 -0.05 9.55 0.38
C ILE A 178 1.34 10.04 -0.08
N THR A 179 1.46 10.54 -1.30
CA THR A 179 2.70 11.11 -1.83
C THR A 179 3.10 12.40 -1.11
N ASN A 180 2.12 13.23 -0.76
CA ASN A 180 2.35 14.45 0.03
C ASN A 180 2.79 14.11 1.46
N LEU A 181 2.19 13.08 2.06
CA LEU A 181 2.56 12.61 3.38
C LEU A 181 4.01 12.11 3.39
N ILE A 182 4.39 11.28 2.43
CA ILE A 182 5.76 10.76 2.27
C ILE A 182 6.75 11.93 2.07
N TRP A 183 6.41 12.88 1.22
CA TRP A 183 7.25 14.06 1.01
C TRP A 183 7.45 14.87 2.30
N ARG A 184 6.38 15.13 3.04
CA ARG A 184 6.44 15.89 4.29
C ARG A 184 7.31 15.21 5.36
N GLU A 185 7.14 13.89 5.51
CA GLU A 185 7.76 13.13 6.61
C GLU A 185 9.18 12.64 6.29
N LEU A 186 9.48 12.35 5.01
CA LEU A 186 10.75 11.76 4.59
C LEU A 186 11.57 12.67 3.69
N ASN A 187 11.02 13.78 3.22
CA ASN A 187 11.61 14.66 2.20
C ASN A 187 12.03 13.90 0.93
N MET A 188 11.27 12.88 0.56
CA MET A 188 11.51 12.04 -0.61
C MET A 188 10.33 12.09 -1.57
N LYS A 189 10.63 12.21 -2.86
CA LYS A 189 9.61 12.13 -3.90
C LYS A 189 8.99 10.73 -3.92
N ALA A 190 7.67 10.68 -4.07
CA ALA A 190 6.95 9.44 -4.29
C ALA A 190 5.98 9.60 -5.46
N LYS A 191 5.78 8.54 -6.22
CA LYS A 191 4.79 8.48 -7.31
C LYS A 191 3.98 7.21 -7.21
N VAL A 192 2.68 7.32 -7.45
CA VAL A 192 1.81 6.15 -7.61
C VAL A 192 1.98 5.64 -9.04
N ALA A 193 2.06 4.32 -9.21
CA ALA A 193 2.07 3.70 -10.53
C ALA A 193 0.76 3.99 -11.29
N ASP A 194 0.78 3.94 -12.61
CA ASP A 194 -0.41 4.23 -13.44
C ASP A 194 -1.56 3.25 -13.13
N ASP A 195 -1.27 1.95 -13.08
CA ASP A 195 -2.21 0.89 -12.72
C ASP A 195 -1.74 0.13 -11.48
N PRO A 196 -1.76 0.75 -10.29
CA PRO A 196 -1.10 0.20 -9.11
C PRO A 196 -1.68 -1.13 -8.63
N GLU A 197 -2.93 -1.43 -8.93
CA GLU A 197 -3.61 -2.67 -8.54
C GLU A 197 -3.14 -3.88 -9.37
N THR A 198 -2.63 -3.64 -10.58
CA THR A 198 -2.24 -4.72 -11.51
C THR A 198 -0.73 -4.88 -11.65
N CYS A 199 0.06 -4.04 -10.97
CA CYS A 199 1.52 -4.05 -11.08
C CYS A 199 2.11 -5.44 -10.81
N VAL A 200 1.69 -6.10 -9.73
CA VAL A 200 2.21 -7.42 -9.35
C VAL A 200 1.91 -8.46 -10.43
N VAL A 201 0.65 -8.56 -10.88
CA VAL A 201 0.28 -9.55 -11.91
C VAL A 201 0.95 -9.27 -13.26
N THR A 202 1.08 -8.00 -13.63
CA THR A 202 1.81 -7.58 -14.84
C THR A 202 3.29 -7.95 -14.74
N GLY A 203 3.89 -7.74 -13.57
CA GLY A 203 5.28 -8.10 -13.31
C GLY A 203 5.52 -9.60 -13.29
N LEU A 204 4.58 -10.39 -12.76
CA LEU A 204 4.65 -11.86 -12.86
C LEU A 204 4.65 -12.32 -14.31
N GLY A 205 3.82 -11.71 -15.18
CA GLY A 205 3.86 -11.96 -16.61
C GLY A 205 5.24 -11.68 -17.22
N LYS A 206 5.81 -10.50 -16.93
CA LYS A 206 7.16 -10.14 -17.41
C LYS A 206 8.26 -11.06 -16.84
N ALA A 207 8.14 -11.49 -15.58
CA ALA A 207 9.12 -12.40 -14.97
C ALA A 207 9.18 -13.77 -15.68
N MET A 208 8.15 -14.18 -16.41
CA MET A 208 8.19 -15.40 -17.22
C MET A 208 9.19 -15.30 -18.38
N ASP A 209 9.44 -14.08 -18.87
CA ASP A 209 10.42 -13.79 -19.93
C ASP A 209 11.84 -13.62 -19.36
N HIS A 210 11.99 -13.58 -18.02
CA HIS A 210 13.23 -13.40 -17.28
C HIS A 210 13.48 -14.58 -16.31
N PRO A 211 13.83 -15.77 -16.82
CA PRO A 211 13.99 -16.99 -16.01
C PRO A 211 15.04 -16.88 -14.91
N GLU A 212 16.02 -15.97 -15.08
CA GLU A 212 17.09 -15.68 -14.12
C GLU A 212 16.56 -15.04 -12.82
N LEU A 213 15.45 -14.32 -12.88
CA LEU A 213 14.78 -13.70 -11.72
C LEU A 213 13.91 -14.68 -10.94
N LEU A 214 13.66 -15.87 -11.51
CA LEU A 214 12.81 -16.88 -10.90
C LEU A 214 13.61 -17.74 -9.94
N LYS A 215 13.24 -17.76 -8.65
CA LYS A 215 13.82 -18.72 -7.69
C LYS A 215 13.41 -20.14 -8.12
N ARG A 216 14.37 -20.89 -8.63
CA ARG A 216 14.21 -22.32 -8.94
C ARG A 216 14.53 -23.12 -7.68
N LYS A 217 13.61 -23.95 -7.26
CA LYS A 217 13.89 -25.08 -6.33
C LYS A 217 13.74 -26.38 -7.08
#